data_ec8f442ffa0f2ba005aa94596f688ce6
#
_entry.id   ec8f442ffa0f2ba005aa94596f688ce6
#
_cell.length_a   1.000
_cell.length_b   1.000
_cell.length_c   1.000
_cell.angle_alpha   90.00
_cell.angle_beta   90.00
_cell.angle_gamma   90.00
#
_symmetry.space_group_name_H-M   'P 1'
#
loop_
_entity.id
_entity.type
_entity.pdbx_description
1 polymer ?
#
loop_
_entity_poly.entity_id
_entity_poly.type
_entity_poly.pdbx_seq_one_letter_code
_entity_poly.pdbx_strand_id
1 'polypeptide(L)'
;MSAPVRVRIGVFGTGAVAQAVHLPLLAKRADLFEVVSLCDLSRATLDAVGVRYGVSSERRFGSLGELLAAGGIDAIMILSSGSHGAAAAAAARAGLPVFCEKPLAYTLAETEELTEARLALGYMKLYDPAVVRAREIVRKRSPARSIEVTVLHPSAASQLAHAGPLAAAADVPPETLARLRHESDALAERALGMAARELGRLYTDVLLGSVVHDLAVVRDLVGDPVRIDHAETWGETSVVILATLPGEARLSIRWHYLEGYPAYREEVAVHDERGTVAVVFPSPYLLHAATVLTVAEAEGGAVRTTRFRSTAEAFERELAAFYELVTTGAPPASGVAEGRADIVTCQAVVRRLAEQRGLELGGEALRG
;
A
#
# COMPACT_ATOMS: atom_id res chain seq x y z
N MET A 1 -24.40 -12.31 24.20
CA MET A 1 -23.05 -12.18 23.65
C MET A 1 -22.38 -11.03 24.38
N SER A 2 -21.19 -11.24 24.98
CA SER A 2 -20.41 -10.15 25.58
C SER A 2 -20.03 -9.14 24.49
N ALA A 3 -19.98 -7.85 24.85
CA ALA A 3 -19.49 -6.81 23.92
C ALA A 3 -18.07 -7.15 23.45
N PRO A 4 -17.71 -6.88 22.17
CA PRO A 4 -16.35 -7.09 21.70
C PRO A 4 -15.36 -6.28 22.54
N VAL A 5 -14.17 -6.83 22.77
CA VAL A 5 -13.09 -6.12 23.46
C VAL A 5 -12.58 -5.03 22.52
N ARG A 6 -12.65 -3.76 22.95
CA ARG A 6 -12.11 -2.64 22.16
C ARG A 6 -10.58 -2.68 22.20
N VAL A 7 -9.97 -2.60 21.01
CA VAL A 7 -8.51 -2.55 20.84
C VAL A 7 -8.04 -1.09 20.95
N ARG A 8 -7.13 -0.82 21.89
CA ARG A 8 -6.52 0.51 22.09
C ARG A 8 -5.40 0.70 21.09
N ILE A 9 -5.57 1.68 20.20
CA ILE A 9 -4.67 1.94 19.07
C ILE A 9 -3.77 3.13 19.35
N GLY A 10 -2.44 2.94 19.15
CA GLY A 10 -1.48 4.00 18.93
C GLY A 10 -1.34 4.27 17.43
N VAL A 11 -1.32 5.54 17.03
CA VAL A 11 -1.13 5.92 15.62
C VAL A 11 0.19 6.68 15.47
N PHE A 12 1.09 6.18 14.63
CA PHE A 12 2.34 6.80 14.23
C PHE A 12 2.23 7.34 12.80
N GLY A 13 2.23 8.67 12.67
CA GLY A 13 1.93 9.41 11.45
C GLY A 13 0.47 9.85 11.39
N THR A 14 0.21 11.16 11.48
CA THR A 14 -1.11 11.78 11.40
C THR A 14 -1.28 12.60 10.13
N GLY A 15 -0.57 12.21 9.06
CA GLY A 15 -0.59 12.83 7.73
C GLY A 15 -1.90 12.65 6.97
N ALA A 16 -1.86 12.92 5.65
CA ALA A 16 -3.05 12.94 4.80
C ALA A 16 -3.85 11.62 4.81
N VAL A 17 -3.18 10.48 4.66
CA VAL A 17 -3.84 9.16 4.65
C VAL A 17 -4.49 8.85 6.01
N ALA A 18 -3.80 9.18 7.11
CA ALA A 18 -4.35 9.01 8.44
C ALA A 18 -5.63 9.84 8.64
N GLN A 19 -5.60 11.12 8.22
CA GLN A 19 -6.72 12.05 8.40
C GLN A 19 -7.88 11.81 7.42
N ALA A 20 -7.59 11.43 6.18
CA ALA A 20 -8.60 11.23 5.14
C ALA A 20 -9.27 9.84 5.22
N VAL A 21 -8.56 8.82 5.72
CA VAL A 21 -9.00 7.42 5.64
C VAL A 21 -9.05 6.75 7.01
N HIS A 22 -7.88 6.51 7.64
CA HIS A 22 -7.82 5.60 8.79
C HIS A 22 -8.51 6.14 10.03
N LEU A 23 -8.25 7.39 10.42
CA LEU A 23 -8.85 7.96 11.63
C LEU A 23 -10.38 8.10 11.53
N PRO A 24 -10.97 8.57 10.40
CA PRO A 24 -12.41 8.53 10.20
C PRO A 24 -13.03 7.13 10.32
N LEU A 25 -12.36 6.11 9.76
CA LEU A 25 -12.84 4.74 9.81
C LEU A 25 -12.67 4.11 11.19
N LEU A 26 -11.58 4.39 11.91
CA LEU A 26 -11.43 3.99 13.31
C LEU A 26 -12.53 4.60 14.18
N ALA A 27 -12.85 5.87 13.98
CA ALA A 27 -13.94 6.52 14.69
C ALA A 27 -15.32 5.94 14.34
N LYS A 28 -15.54 5.57 13.06
CA LYS A 28 -16.75 4.85 12.62
C LYS A 28 -16.85 3.47 13.28
N ARG A 29 -15.72 2.81 13.50
CA ARG A 29 -15.63 1.49 14.14
C ARG A 29 -15.24 1.59 15.62
N ALA A 30 -15.79 2.59 16.33
CA ALA A 30 -15.61 2.74 17.78
C ALA A 30 -16.15 1.56 18.60
N ASP A 31 -16.90 0.65 17.99
CA ASP A 31 -17.28 -0.64 18.54
C ASP A 31 -16.08 -1.60 18.70
N LEU A 32 -15.08 -1.49 17.83
CA LEU A 32 -13.89 -2.35 17.81
C LEU A 32 -12.61 -1.64 18.29
N PHE A 33 -12.48 -0.34 18.01
CA PHE A 33 -11.22 0.39 18.22
C PHE A 33 -11.40 1.64 19.10
N GLU A 34 -10.32 1.99 19.76
CA GLU A 34 -10.16 3.27 20.46
C GLU A 34 -8.78 3.86 20.15
N VAL A 35 -8.74 5.04 19.54
CA VAL A 35 -7.48 5.76 19.33
C VAL A 35 -7.09 6.43 20.64
N VAL A 36 -6.06 5.91 21.29
CA VAL A 36 -5.62 6.37 22.62
C VAL A 36 -4.30 7.13 22.61
N SER A 37 -3.52 7.03 21.52
CA SER A 37 -2.24 7.72 21.40
C SER A 37 -1.99 8.15 19.96
N LEU A 38 -1.38 9.32 19.79
CA LEU A 38 -0.95 9.85 18.50
C LEU A 38 0.53 10.20 18.55
N CYS A 39 1.23 10.01 17.43
CA CYS A 39 2.61 10.44 17.26
C CYS A 39 2.81 11.05 15.88
N ASP A 40 3.41 12.24 15.82
CA ASP A 40 3.78 12.91 14.59
C ASP A 40 4.91 13.92 14.85
N LEU A 41 5.64 14.31 13.82
CA LEU A 41 6.68 15.32 13.89
C LEU A 41 6.09 16.73 14.01
N SER A 42 4.90 16.96 13.45
CA SER A 42 4.19 18.24 13.50
C SER A 42 3.35 18.33 14.76
N ARG A 43 3.74 19.26 15.65
CA ARG A 43 2.95 19.55 16.85
C ARG A 43 1.58 20.12 16.51
N ALA A 44 1.53 20.99 15.49
CA ALA A 44 0.29 21.58 15.03
C ALA A 44 -0.71 20.51 14.53
N THR A 45 -0.21 19.54 13.75
CA THR A 45 -1.03 18.41 13.28
C THR A 45 -1.49 17.53 14.44
N LEU A 46 -0.59 17.20 15.38
CA LEU A 46 -0.92 16.41 16.58
C LEU A 46 -2.03 17.07 17.39
N ASP A 47 -1.95 18.38 17.61
CA ASP A 47 -2.94 19.08 18.42
C ASP A 47 -4.29 19.15 17.71
N ALA A 48 -4.31 19.45 16.41
CA ALA A 48 -5.55 19.50 15.63
C ALA A 48 -6.23 18.11 15.57
N VAL A 49 -5.49 17.08 15.26
CA VAL A 49 -5.98 15.69 15.17
C VAL A 49 -6.37 15.17 16.56
N GLY A 50 -5.55 15.44 17.58
CA GLY A 50 -5.83 15.04 18.96
C GLY A 50 -7.11 15.62 19.50
N VAL A 51 -7.38 16.90 19.24
CA VAL A 51 -8.66 17.54 19.60
C VAL A 51 -9.82 16.90 18.85
N ARG A 52 -9.66 16.70 17.54
CA ARG A 52 -10.72 16.12 16.69
C ARG A 52 -11.15 14.72 17.12
N TYR A 53 -10.20 13.89 17.56
CA TYR A 53 -10.45 12.49 17.93
C TYR A 53 -10.43 12.23 19.44
N GLY A 54 -10.39 13.27 20.26
CA GLY A 54 -10.52 13.17 21.72
C GLY A 54 -9.30 12.55 22.42
N VAL A 55 -8.11 12.58 21.77
CA VAL A 55 -6.86 12.09 22.38
C VAL A 55 -6.27 13.20 23.28
N SER A 56 -6.02 12.89 24.54
CA SER A 56 -5.49 13.87 25.51
C SER A 56 -4.08 14.35 25.17
N SER A 57 -3.69 15.53 25.63
CA SER A 57 -2.37 16.12 25.33
C SER A 57 -1.21 15.26 25.80
N GLU A 58 -1.37 14.56 26.93
CA GLU A 58 -0.37 13.64 27.52
C GLU A 58 -0.16 12.36 26.69
N ARG A 59 -1.06 12.13 25.73
CA ARG A 59 -1.01 10.97 24.82
C ARG A 59 -0.64 11.35 23.39
N ARG A 60 -0.05 12.56 23.20
CA ARG A 60 0.42 13.08 21.90
C ARG A 60 1.93 13.22 21.94
N PHE A 61 2.62 12.38 21.17
CA PHE A 61 4.07 12.20 21.23
C PHE A 61 4.78 12.75 19.99
N GLY A 62 5.99 13.28 20.17
CA GLY A 62 6.83 13.78 19.07
C GLY A 62 7.70 12.68 18.43
N SER A 63 7.81 11.51 19.08
CA SER A 63 8.61 10.40 18.57
C SER A 63 7.96 9.05 18.85
N LEU A 64 8.23 8.06 17.97
CA LEU A 64 7.78 6.68 18.15
C LEU A 64 8.28 6.08 19.47
N GLY A 65 9.55 6.39 19.85
CA GLY A 65 10.14 5.90 21.08
C GLY A 65 9.36 6.35 22.32
N GLU A 66 8.93 7.62 22.37
CA GLU A 66 8.10 8.15 23.45
C GLU A 66 6.73 7.45 23.51
N LEU A 67 6.07 7.26 22.35
CA LEU A 67 4.79 6.56 22.27
C LEU A 67 4.90 5.12 22.78
N LEU A 68 5.93 4.38 22.35
CA LEU A 68 6.16 3.00 22.77
C LEU A 68 6.51 2.92 24.29
N ALA A 69 7.34 3.84 24.78
CA ALA A 69 7.71 3.90 26.20
C ALA A 69 6.50 4.22 27.12
N ALA A 70 5.59 5.07 26.66
CA ALA A 70 4.37 5.41 27.39
C ALA A 70 3.39 4.23 27.50
N GLY A 71 3.47 3.25 26.61
CA GLY A 71 2.62 2.06 26.63
C GLY A 71 1.12 2.36 26.60
N GLY A 72 0.30 1.45 27.14
CA GLY A 72 -1.15 1.63 27.24
C GLY A 72 -1.88 1.50 25.89
N ILE A 73 -1.26 0.88 24.89
CA ILE A 73 -1.83 0.50 23.60
C ILE A 73 -1.81 -1.03 23.44
N ASP A 74 -2.75 -1.57 22.70
CA ASP A 74 -2.85 -3.01 22.39
C ASP A 74 -2.28 -3.33 21.01
N ALA A 75 -2.27 -2.33 20.10
CA ALA A 75 -1.71 -2.41 18.77
C ALA A 75 -1.29 -1.02 18.27
N ILE A 76 -0.48 -0.98 17.21
CA ILE A 76 -0.03 0.27 16.60
C ILE A 76 -0.34 0.29 15.11
N MET A 77 -0.73 1.46 14.59
CA MET A 77 -0.84 1.74 13.16
C MET A 77 0.30 2.67 12.73
N ILE A 78 1.12 2.22 11.78
CA ILE A 78 2.21 2.98 11.19
C ILE A 78 1.71 3.56 9.87
N LEU A 79 1.44 4.87 9.87
CA LEU A 79 0.83 5.63 8.77
C LEU A 79 1.72 6.80 8.32
N SER A 80 2.99 6.81 8.73
CA SER A 80 3.99 7.81 8.33
C SER A 80 4.30 7.71 6.84
N SER A 81 5.05 8.68 6.30
CA SER A 81 5.58 8.61 4.94
C SER A 81 6.93 7.90 4.90
N GLY A 82 7.31 7.35 3.75
CA GLY A 82 8.62 6.77 3.51
C GLY A 82 8.69 5.27 3.82
N SER A 83 9.88 4.77 4.15
CA SER A 83 10.08 3.39 4.59
C SER A 83 9.54 3.18 6.00
N HIS A 84 8.86 2.09 6.23
CA HIS A 84 8.26 1.76 7.53
C HIS A 84 9.03 0.67 8.30
N GLY A 85 10.05 0.06 7.69
CA GLY A 85 10.76 -1.10 8.27
C GLY A 85 11.28 -0.87 9.68
N ALA A 86 11.98 0.24 9.90
CA ALA A 86 12.52 0.57 11.23
C ALA A 86 11.43 0.79 12.30
N ALA A 87 10.34 1.47 11.94
CA ALA A 87 9.21 1.71 12.84
C ALA A 87 8.47 0.40 13.16
N ALA A 88 8.23 -0.44 12.16
CA ALA A 88 7.61 -1.74 12.33
C ALA A 88 8.45 -2.67 13.21
N ALA A 89 9.78 -2.70 13.00
CA ALA A 89 10.70 -3.47 13.83
C ALA A 89 10.69 -2.99 15.31
N ALA A 90 10.68 -1.67 15.54
CA ALA A 90 10.59 -1.12 16.89
C ALA A 90 9.28 -1.53 17.60
N ALA A 91 8.15 -1.47 16.89
CA ALA A 91 6.85 -1.90 17.40
C ALA A 91 6.79 -3.42 17.65
N ALA A 92 7.33 -4.22 16.74
CA ALA A 92 7.41 -5.67 16.89
C ALA A 92 8.27 -6.08 18.11
N ARG A 93 9.42 -5.42 18.32
CA ARG A 93 10.24 -5.62 19.53
C ARG A 93 9.50 -5.26 20.82
N ALA A 94 8.59 -4.31 20.78
CA ALA A 94 7.71 -4.00 21.90
C ALA A 94 6.56 -5.01 22.08
N GLY A 95 6.48 -6.07 21.25
CA GLY A 95 5.47 -7.12 21.32
C GLY A 95 4.10 -6.72 20.76
N LEU A 96 4.00 -5.59 20.06
CA LEU A 96 2.74 -5.06 19.55
C LEU A 96 2.39 -5.67 18.18
N PRO A 97 1.12 -6.03 17.93
CA PRO A 97 0.61 -6.19 16.59
C PRO A 97 0.67 -4.87 15.82
N VAL A 98 1.05 -4.95 14.55
CA VAL A 98 1.31 -3.80 13.70
C VAL A 98 0.36 -3.79 12.51
N PHE A 99 -0.35 -2.69 12.29
CA PHE A 99 -0.84 -2.32 10.98
C PHE A 99 0.21 -1.39 10.35
N CYS A 100 0.66 -1.71 9.17
CA CYS A 100 1.69 -0.94 8.49
C CYS A 100 1.17 -0.50 7.11
N GLU A 101 1.15 0.81 6.86
CA GLU A 101 0.92 1.30 5.50
C GLU A 101 2.06 0.83 4.57
N LYS A 102 1.74 0.73 3.30
CA LYS A 102 2.74 0.43 2.27
C LYS A 102 3.61 1.68 1.97
N PRO A 103 4.86 1.51 1.51
CA PRO A 103 5.57 0.23 1.43
C PRO A 103 6.04 -0.26 2.80
N LEU A 104 6.17 -1.55 2.97
CA LEU A 104 6.73 -2.10 4.22
C LEU A 104 8.12 -1.53 4.51
N ALA A 105 8.98 -1.55 3.50
CA ALA A 105 10.36 -1.05 3.58
C ALA A 105 10.89 -0.72 2.17
N TYR A 106 12.08 -0.09 2.12
CA TYR A 106 12.80 0.15 0.86
C TYR A 106 13.86 -0.92 0.59
N THR A 107 14.29 -1.66 1.61
CA THR A 107 15.31 -2.70 1.53
C THR A 107 14.83 -3.99 2.17
N LEU A 108 15.36 -5.13 1.71
CA LEU A 108 15.12 -6.43 2.34
C LEU A 108 15.71 -6.48 3.75
N ALA A 109 16.87 -5.84 3.94
CA ALA A 109 17.53 -5.78 5.24
C ALA A 109 16.66 -5.16 6.33
N GLU A 110 15.87 -4.11 6.03
CA GLU A 110 14.94 -3.52 6.99
C GLU A 110 13.84 -4.48 7.45
N THR A 111 13.60 -5.57 6.71
CA THR A 111 12.54 -6.54 7.00
C THR A 111 13.02 -7.78 7.75
N GLU A 112 14.33 -7.93 8.00
CA GLU A 112 14.90 -9.13 8.61
C GLU A 112 14.37 -9.39 10.01
N GLU A 113 14.19 -8.34 10.81
CA GLU A 113 13.65 -8.41 12.17
C GLU A 113 12.11 -8.60 12.21
N LEU A 114 11.44 -8.59 11.05
CA LEU A 114 9.98 -8.64 10.97
C LEU A 114 9.41 -10.04 10.70
N THR A 115 10.24 -11.04 10.46
CA THR A 115 9.79 -12.37 9.99
C THR A 115 8.74 -13.03 10.89
N GLU A 116 8.82 -12.80 12.20
CA GLU A 116 7.88 -13.33 13.20
C GLU A 116 6.88 -12.27 13.70
N ALA A 117 6.86 -11.09 13.10
CA ALA A 117 5.99 -10.01 13.55
C ALA A 117 4.53 -10.29 13.19
N ARG A 118 3.62 -10.00 14.12
CA ARG A 118 2.18 -9.94 13.84
C ARG A 118 1.86 -8.65 13.09
N LEU A 119 2.00 -8.68 11.77
CA LEU A 119 1.91 -7.50 10.92
C LEU A 119 0.87 -7.68 9.81
N ALA A 120 -0.05 -6.72 9.71
CA ALA A 120 -0.93 -6.52 8.57
C ALA A 120 -0.37 -5.37 7.71
N LEU A 121 -0.11 -5.64 6.43
CA LEU A 121 0.37 -4.64 5.48
C LEU A 121 -0.82 -4.05 4.71
N GLY A 122 -0.88 -2.71 4.62
CA GLY A 122 -1.98 -1.91 4.10
C GLY A 122 -2.20 -2.07 2.59
N TYR A 123 -2.83 -3.17 2.19
CA TYR A 123 -3.30 -3.44 0.83
C TYR A 123 -4.81 -3.59 0.81
N MET A 124 -5.53 -2.50 1.06
CA MET A 124 -6.99 -2.46 1.14
C MET A 124 -7.69 -3.13 -0.04
N LYS A 125 -7.11 -3.10 -1.24
CA LYS A 125 -7.69 -3.70 -2.44
C LYS A 125 -7.92 -5.21 -2.31
N LEU A 126 -7.09 -5.91 -1.52
CA LEU A 126 -7.25 -7.35 -1.27
C LEU A 126 -8.52 -7.69 -0.47
N TYR A 127 -9.06 -6.70 0.22
CA TYR A 127 -10.30 -6.81 1.01
C TYR A 127 -11.54 -6.28 0.27
N ASP A 128 -11.34 -5.68 -0.92
CA ASP A 128 -12.44 -5.19 -1.75
C ASP A 128 -13.31 -6.37 -2.23
N PRO A 129 -14.65 -6.31 -2.03
CA PRO A 129 -15.54 -7.40 -2.45
C PRO A 129 -15.47 -7.75 -3.94
N ALA A 130 -15.16 -6.77 -4.81
CA ALA A 130 -15.00 -7.01 -6.24
C ALA A 130 -13.71 -7.80 -6.52
N VAL A 131 -12.60 -7.52 -5.82
CA VAL A 131 -11.34 -8.27 -5.92
C VAL A 131 -11.50 -9.67 -5.35
N VAL A 132 -12.11 -9.81 -4.17
CA VAL A 132 -12.40 -11.12 -3.57
C VAL A 132 -13.22 -11.98 -4.54
N ARG A 133 -14.24 -11.38 -5.17
CA ARG A 133 -15.06 -12.08 -6.16
C ARG A 133 -14.32 -12.40 -7.45
N ALA A 134 -13.47 -11.46 -7.94
CA ALA A 134 -12.62 -11.68 -9.11
C ALA A 134 -11.67 -12.87 -8.88
N ARG A 135 -11.02 -12.94 -7.71
CA ARG A 135 -10.15 -14.06 -7.30
C ARG A 135 -10.88 -15.40 -7.34
N GLU A 136 -12.09 -15.48 -6.79
CA GLU A 136 -12.91 -16.71 -6.84
C GLU A 136 -13.21 -17.16 -8.26
N ILE A 137 -13.47 -16.19 -9.16
CA ILE A 137 -13.78 -16.47 -10.56
C ILE A 137 -12.52 -16.92 -11.30
N VAL A 138 -11.41 -16.16 -11.20
CA VAL A 138 -10.14 -16.46 -11.87
C VAL A 138 -9.62 -17.84 -11.48
N ARG A 139 -9.66 -18.20 -10.19
CA ARG A 139 -9.22 -19.53 -9.70
C ARG A 139 -10.02 -20.72 -10.25
N LYS A 140 -11.26 -20.49 -10.70
CA LYS A 140 -12.14 -21.51 -11.28
C LYS A 140 -12.11 -21.56 -12.81
N ARG A 141 -11.33 -20.68 -13.44
CA ARG A 141 -11.25 -20.57 -14.90
C ARG A 141 -10.00 -21.26 -15.45
N SER A 142 -9.86 -21.25 -16.77
CA SER A 142 -8.64 -21.64 -17.45
C SER A 142 -7.47 -20.78 -16.99
N PRO A 143 -6.22 -21.27 -17.06
CA PRO A 143 -5.06 -20.43 -16.73
C PRO A 143 -5.09 -19.10 -17.49
N ALA A 144 -4.76 -18.03 -16.80
CA ALA A 144 -4.63 -16.70 -17.41
C ALA A 144 -3.61 -16.73 -18.55
N ARG A 145 -3.89 -15.97 -19.61
CA ARG A 145 -2.97 -15.78 -20.75
C ARG A 145 -2.32 -14.42 -20.73
N SER A 146 -3.09 -13.40 -20.40
CA SER A 146 -2.63 -12.02 -20.32
C SER A 146 -3.29 -11.31 -19.14
N ILE A 147 -2.51 -10.49 -18.46
CA ILE A 147 -2.97 -9.57 -17.42
C ILE A 147 -2.55 -8.17 -17.82
N GLU A 148 -3.50 -7.26 -17.81
CA GLU A 148 -3.28 -5.86 -18.11
C GLU A 148 -3.63 -4.99 -16.90
N VAL A 149 -2.71 -4.11 -16.54
CA VAL A 149 -2.89 -3.08 -15.52
C VAL A 149 -2.71 -1.71 -16.15
N THR A 150 -3.65 -0.81 -15.93
CA THR A 150 -3.55 0.58 -16.38
C THR A 150 -3.88 1.51 -15.23
N VAL A 151 -2.94 2.40 -14.89
CA VAL A 151 -3.12 3.45 -13.88
C VAL A 151 -2.83 4.80 -14.51
N LEU A 152 -3.82 5.70 -14.48
CA LEU A 152 -3.69 7.11 -14.82
C LEU A 152 -3.89 7.92 -13.53
N HIS A 153 -2.78 8.38 -12.96
CA HIS A 153 -2.73 8.97 -11.62
C HIS A 153 -2.68 10.50 -11.70
N PRO A 154 -3.74 11.21 -11.34
CA PRO A 154 -3.74 12.68 -11.27
C PRO A 154 -2.97 13.16 -10.03
N SER A 155 -2.90 14.47 -9.83
CA SER A 155 -2.27 15.05 -8.64
C SER A 155 -2.94 14.57 -7.33
N ALA A 156 -2.14 14.45 -6.26
CA ALA A 156 -2.67 14.11 -4.93
C ALA A 156 -3.69 15.17 -4.44
N ALA A 157 -3.48 16.45 -4.80
CA ALA A 157 -4.41 17.52 -4.45
C ALA A 157 -5.81 17.28 -5.01
N SER A 158 -5.92 16.85 -6.29
CA SER A 158 -7.21 16.54 -6.91
C SER A 158 -7.88 15.34 -6.27
N GLN A 159 -7.13 14.34 -5.87
CA GLN A 159 -7.67 13.12 -5.23
C GLN A 159 -8.14 13.38 -3.78
N LEU A 160 -7.50 14.29 -3.06
CA LEU A 160 -7.84 14.64 -1.68
C LEU A 160 -8.86 15.77 -1.57
N ALA A 161 -9.27 16.40 -2.67
CA ALA A 161 -10.16 17.56 -2.67
C ALA A 161 -11.51 17.33 -1.94
N HIS A 162 -11.97 16.09 -1.88
CA HIS A 162 -13.21 15.69 -1.19
C HIS A 162 -13.00 15.17 0.24
N ALA A 163 -11.78 15.05 0.70
CA ALA A 163 -11.50 14.60 2.08
C ALA A 163 -11.77 15.68 3.14
N GLY A 164 -12.14 16.89 2.72
CA GLY A 164 -12.29 18.04 3.58
C GLY A 164 -10.95 18.66 4.00
N PRO A 165 -10.95 19.68 4.87
CA PRO A 165 -9.72 20.33 5.30
C PRO A 165 -8.90 19.37 6.17
N LEU A 166 -7.65 19.13 5.75
CA LEU A 166 -6.66 18.36 6.50
C LEU A 166 -5.72 19.32 7.24
N ALA A 167 -5.33 18.95 8.47
CA ALA A 167 -4.31 19.69 9.20
C ALA A 167 -2.96 19.54 8.49
N ALA A 168 -2.30 20.65 8.23
CA ALA A 168 -1.01 20.67 7.53
C ALA A 168 0.17 20.63 8.51
N ALA A 169 1.21 19.89 8.18
CA ALA A 169 2.46 19.82 8.95
C ALA A 169 3.42 20.99 8.63
N ALA A 170 2.93 22.22 8.74
CA ALA A 170 3.66 23.42 8.36
C ALA A 170 4.74 23.86 9.37
N ASP A 171 4.74 23.27 10.56
CA ASP A 171 5.65 23.58 11.68
C ASP A 171 6.85 22.62 11.79
N VAL A 172 6.99 21.65 10.89
CA VAL A 172 8.14 20.75 10.89
C VAL A 172 9.38 21.50 10.38
N PRO A 173 10.48 21.56 11.18
CA PRO A 173 11.68 22.28 10.79
C PRO A 173 12.28 21.78 9.46
N PRO A 174 12.76 22.69 8.58
CA PRO A 174 13.37 22.31 7.30
C PRO A 174 14.52 21.31 7.43
N GLU A 175 15.34 21.44 8.48
CA GLU A 175 16.44 20.52 8.79
C GLU A 175 15.95 19.10 9.12
N THR A 176 14.80 18.96 9.77
CA THR A 176 14.18 17.65 10.03
C THR A 176 13.73 17.02 8.72
N LEU A 177 13.09 17.78 7.85
CA LEU A 177 12.68 17.30 6.52
C LEU A 177 13.89 16.94 5.64
N ALA A 178 14.99 17.71 5.73
CA ALA A 178 16.22 17.40 5.01
C ALA A 178 16.88 16.11 5.50
N ARG A 179 16.91 15.90 6.82
CA ARG A 179 17.42 14.65 7.43
C ARG A 179 16.60 13.45 6.98
N LEU A 180 15.27 13.51 7.02
CA LEU A 180 14.40 12.42 6.59
C LEU A 180 14.59 12.09 5.09
N ARG A 181 14.76 13.11 4.24
CA ARG A 181 15.10 12.90 2.83
C ARG A 181 16.44 12.18 2.68
N HIS A 182 17.46 12.63 3.40
CA HIS A 182 18.77 11.97 3.36
C HIS A 182 18.71 10.52 3.84
N GLU A 183 17.94 10.22 4.89
CA GLU A 183 17.72 8.84 5.35
C GLU A 183 17.01 7.99 4.27
N SER A 184 16.00 8.55 3.60
CA SER A 184 15.30 7.90 2.48
C SER A 184 16.22 7.63 1.29
N ASP A 185 17.04 8.63 0.91
CA ASP A 185 18.03 8.52 -0.17
C ASP A 185 19.09 7.44 0.15
N ALA A 186 19.56 7.39 1.40
CA ALA A 186 20.51 6.37 1.84
C ALA A 186 19.91 4.94 1.78
N LEU A 187 18.63 4.77 2.08
CA LEU A 187 17.94 3.48 1.91
C LEU A 187 17.80 3.12 0.44
N ALA A 188 17.45 4.07 -0.42
CA ALA A 188 17.41 3.85 -1.87
C ALA A 188 18.80 3.46 -2.42
N GLU A 189 19.88 4.08 -1.93
CA GLU A 189 21.25 3.74 -2.31
C GLU A 189 21.64 2.32 -1.80
N ARG A 190 21.23 1.93 -0.61
CA ARG A 190 21.42 0.54 -0.13
C ARG A 190 20.70 -0.48 -1.01
N ALA A 191 19.50 -0.14 -1.48
CA ALA A 191 18.73 -1.00 -2.38
C ALA A 191 19.37 -1.11 -3.77
N LEU A 192 19.83 0.00 -4.37
CA LEU A 192 20.11 0.13 -5.80
C LEU A 192 21.59 0.46 -6.14
N GLY A 193 22.39 0.86 -5.15
CA GLY A 193 23.75 1.36 -5.37
C GLY A 193 23.74 2.67 -6.18
N MET A 194 24.68 2.81 -7.12
CA MET A 194 24.81 4.01 -7.96
C MET A 194 23.58 4.32 -8.81
N ALA A 195 22.79 3.31 -9.20
CA ALA A 195 21.55 3.49 -9.96
C ALA A 195 20.49 4.29 -9.18
N ALA A 196 20.60 4.40 -7.85
CA ALA A 196 19.70 5.21 -7.03
C ALA A 196 19.70 6.70 -7.41
N ARG A 197 20.80 7.23 -7.98
CA ARG A 197 20.88 8.63 -8.41
C ARG A 197 19.87 8.98 -9.50
N GLU A 198 19.58 8.04 -10.41
CA GLU A 198 18.66 8.23 -11.52
C GLU A 198 17.31 7.56 -11.31
N LEU A 199 17.29 6.42 -10.62
CA LEU A 199 16.11 5.57 -10.48
C LEU A 199 15.54 5.53 -9.04
N GLY A 200 16.19 6.21 -8.08
CA GLY A 200 15.79 6.16 -6.67
C GLY A 200 14.35 6.67 -6.46
N ARG A 201 14.00 7.82 -7.04
CA ARG A 201 12.63 8.36 -6.94
C ARG A 201 11.59 7.49 -7.66
N LEU A 202 11.94 6.93 -8.81
CA LEU A 202 11.06 5.94 -9.47
C LEU A 202 10.82 4.75 -8.54
N TYR A 203 11.88 4.25 -7.90
CA TYR A 203 11.81 3.10 -7.00
C TYR A 203 10.95 3.40 -5.76
N THR A 204 11.23 4.50 -5.05
CA THR A 204 10.55 4.80 -3.78
C THR A 204 9.14 5.36 -3.98
N ASP A 205 8.95 6.29 -4.92
CA ASP A 205 7.71 7.07 -5.01
C ASP A 205 6.70 6.43 -5.97
N VAL A 206 7.18 5.77 -7.04
CA VAL A 206 6.31 5.15 -8.05
C VAL A 206 6.16 3.65 -7.82
N LEU A 207 7.26 2.89 -7.84
CA LEU A 207 7.19 1.43 -7.72
C LEU A 207 6.69 1.03 -6.33
N LEU A 208 7.44 1.32 -5.28
CA LEU A 208 7.06 1.02 -3.90
C LEU A 208 5.95 1.92 -3.37
N GLY A 209 5.84 3.15 -3.87
CA GLY A 209 4.82 4.11 -3.45
C GLY A 209 3.42 3.84 -4.03
N SER A 210 3.33 3.22 -5.22
CA SER A 210 2.05 3.05 -5.92
C SER A 210 1.89 1.69 -6.62
N VAL A 211 2.81 1.30 -7.52
CA VAL A 211 2.70 0.07 -8.34
C VAL A 211 2.55 -1.20 -7.49
N VAL A 212 3.05 -1.21 -6.27
CA VAL A 212 2.88 -2.33 -5.32
C VAL A 212 1.41 -2.65 -5.02
N HIS A 213 0.51 -1.68 -5.10
CA HIS A 213 -0.93 -1.96 -4.97
C HIS A 213 -1.46 -2.82 -6.11
N ASP A 214 -0.97 -2.59 -7.33
CA ASP A 214 -1.33 -3.37 -8.51
C ASP A 214 -0.67 -4.74 -8.46
N LEU A 215 0.61 -4.80 -8.06
CA LEU A 215 1.33 -6.06 -7.85
C LEU A 215 0.64 -6.94 -6.81
N ALA A 216 0.16 -6.36 -5.71
CA ALA A 216 -0.60 -7.10 -4.69
C ALA A 216 -1.89 -7.72 -5.25
N VAL A 217 -2.63 -7.00 -6.09
CA VAL A 217 -3.84 -7.53 -6.76
C VAL A 217 -3.46 -8.61 -7.78
N VAL A 218 -2.44 -8.40 -8.60
CA VAL A 218 -1.95 -9.39 -9.57
C VAL A 218 -1.51 -10.67 -8.85
N ARG A 219 -0.74 -10.54 -7.77
CA ARG A 219 -0.30 -11.67 -6.91
C ARG A 219 -1.48 -12.48 -6.39
N ASP A 220 -2.52 -11.81 -5.87
CA ASP A 220 -3.70 -12.46 -5.31
C ASP A 220 -4.54 -13.19 -6.38
N LEU A 221 -4.56 -12.68 -7.60
CA LEU A 221 -5.31 -13.27 -8.72
C LEU A 221 -4.57 -14.41 -9.40
N VAL A 222 -3.26 -14.25 -9.68
CA VAL A 222 -2.51 -15.14 -10.58
C VAL A 222 -1.09 -15.46 -10.13
N GLY A 223 -0.56 -14.80 -9.10
CA GLY A 223 0.79 -14.99 -8.57
C GLY A 223 1.76 -13.85 -8.92
N ASP A 224 2.95 -13.89 -8.31
CA ASP A 224 4.00 -12.90 -8.55
C ASP A 224 4.68 -13.05 -9.92
N PRO A 225 5.21 -11.95 -10.50
CA PRO A 225 6.07 -12.05 -11.67
C PRO A 225 7.30 -12.95 -11.42
N VAL A 226 7.53 -13.89 -12.32
CA VAL A 226 8.73 -14.76 -12.27
C VAL A 226 9.91 -14.14 -12.99
N ARG A 227 9.68 -13.17 -13.87
CA ARG A 227 10.71 -12.44 -14.61
C ARG A 227 10.17 -11.11 -15.12
N ILE A 228 10.98 -10.06 -15.02
CA ILE A 228 10.74 -8.78 -15.70
C ILE A 228 11.38 -8.84 -17.08
N ASP A 229 10.57 -8.84 -18.13
CA ASP A 229 11.01 -8.97 -19.50
C ASP A 229 11.48 -7.65 -20.09
N HIS A 230 10.75 -6.56 -19.78
CA HIS A 230 11.05 -5.20 -20.26
C HIS A 230 10.51 -4.16 -19.27
N ALA A 231 11.22 -3.05 -19.14
CA ALA A 231 10.72 -1.87 -18.44
C ALA A 231 11.16 -0.60 -19.18
N GLU A 232 10.30 0.41 -19.22
CA GLU A 232 10.58 1.68 -19.84
C GLU A 232 9.93 2.81 -19.04
N THR A 233 10.58 3.98 -18.98
CA THR A 233 10.06 5.15 -18.27
C THR A 233 10.04 6.39 -19.16
N TRP A 234 9.06 7.25 -18.92
CA TRP A 234 8.96 8.58 -19.50
C TRP A 234 8.98 9.62 -18.40
N GLY A 235 9.93 10.54 -18.52
CA GLY A 235 10.21 11.43 -17.39
C GLY A 235 10.59 10.65 -16.13
N GLU A 236 10.32 11.23 -14.97
CA GLU A 236 10.67 10.64 -13.66
C GLU A 236 9.56 9.76 -13.08
N THR A 237 8.34 9.79 -13.63
CA THR A 237 7.15 9.31 -12.93
C THR A 237 6.23 8.39 -13.73
N SER A 238 6.50 8.14 -15.01
CA SER A 238 5.70 7.20 -15.81
C SER A 238 6.51 5.94 -16.11
N VAL A 239 5.90 4.77 -15.97
CA VAL A 239 6.57 3.49 -16.21
C VAL A 239 5.64 2.50 -16.93
N VAL A 240 6.22 1.75 -17.87
CA VAL A 240 5.63 0.54 -18.44
C VAL A 240 6.51 -0.66 -18.09
N ILE A 241 5.87 -1.72 -17.64
CA ILE A 241 6.53 -2.96 -17.24
C ILE A 241 5.89 -4.12 -17.99
N LEU A 242 6.71 -4.94 -18.65
CA LEU A 242 6.29 -6.22 -19.21
C LEU A 242 6.96 -7.33 -18.41
N ALA A 243 6.19 -8.30 -17.98
CA ALA A 243 6.68 -9.39 -17.15
C ALA A 243 6.05 -10.74 -17.53
N THR A 244 6.73 -11.81 -17.19
CA THR A 244 6.23 -13.19 -17.26
C THR A 244 5.73 -13.60 -15.88
N LEU A 245 4.53 -14.14 -15.83
CA LEU A 245 3.87 -14.69 -14.64
C LEU A 245 3.97 -16.23 -14.61
N PRO A 246 3.59 -16.89 -13.50
CA PRO A 246 3.48 -18.35 -13.46
C PRO A 246 2.62 -18.89 -14.60
N GLY A 247 3.00 -20.03 -15.19
CA GLY A 247 2.28 -20.61 -16.31
C GLY A 247 2.44 -19.87 -17.64
N GLU A 248 3.51 -19.06 -17.77
CA GLU A 248 3.86 -18.29 -18.99
C GLU A 248 2.84 -17.21 -19.38
N ALA A 249 1.93 -16.83 -18.48
CA ALA A 249 1.05 -15.68 -18.70
C ALA A 249 1.86 -14.38 -18.80
N ARG A 250 1.36 -13.41 -19.55
CA ARG A 250 2.02 -12.13 -19.78
C ARG A 250 1.36 -11.02 -18.98
N LEU A 251 2.18 -10.28 -18.21
CA LEU A 251 1.75 -9.09 -17.47
C LEU A 251 2.22 -7.83 -18.20
N SER A 252 1.31 -6.87 -18.35
CA SER A 252 1.61 -5.52 -18.79
C SER A 252 1.09 -4.53 -17.75
N ILE A 253 1.98 -3.73 -17.15
CA ILE A 253 1.61 -2.62 -16.24
C ILE A 253 1.95 -1.31 -16.96
N ARG A 254 0.98 -0.41 -17.04
CA ARG A 254 1.13 0.97 -17.54
C ARG A 254 0.71 1.93 -16.44
N TRP A 255 1.69 2.53 -15.79
CA TRP A 255 1.46 3.50 -14.72
C TRP A 255 1.96 4.88 -15.14
N HIS A 256 1.07 5.87 -15.16
CA HIS A 256 1.36 7.22 -15.60
C HIS A 256 0.90 8.25 -14.58
N TYR A 257 1.83 9.12 -14.15
CA TYR A 257 1.48 10.34 -13.43
C TYR A 257 1.14 11.44 -14.45
N LEU A 258 -0.10 11.88 -14.42
CA LEU A 258 -0.66 12.89 -15.31
C LEU A 258 -1.30 13.99 -14.47
N GLU A 259 -0.51 14.98 -14.05
CA GLU A 259 -0.90 15.98 -13.04
C GLU A 259 -2.27 16.61 -13.28
N GLY A 260 -2.56 17.01 -14.51
CA GLY A 260 -3.81 17.63 -14.94
C GLY A 260 -4.89 16.64 -15.41
N TYR A 261 -4.73 15.33 -15.20
CA TYR A 261 -5.72 14.34 -15.62
C TYR A 261 -7.02 14.50 -14.82
N PRO A 262 -8.21 14.47 -15.50
CA PRO A 262 -9.46 14.90 -14.87
C PRO A 262 -9.96 13.96 -13.78
N ALA A 263 -9.60 12.67 -13.82
CA ALA A 263 -10.06 11.70 -12.85
C ALA A 263 -9.07 10.53 -12.71
N TYR A 264 -8.91 10.00 -11.50
CA TYR A 264 -8.18 8.77 -11.27
C TYR A 264 -8.78 7.61 -12.08
N ARG A 265 -7.93 6.83 -12.73
CA ARG A 265 -8.32 5.61 -13.43
C ARG A 265 -7.34 4.50 -13.07
N GLU A 266 -7.87 3.39 -12.61
CA GLU A 266 -7.13 2.16 -12.39
C GLU A 266 -7.97 0.97 -12.81
N GLU A 267 -7.37 0.08 -13.57
CA GLU A 267 -8.01 -1.14 -14.07
C GLU A 267 -7.02 -2.30 -14.06
N VAL A 268 -7.47 -3.45 -13.55
CA VAL A 268 -6.77 -4.73 -13.64
C VAL A 268 -7.67 -5.69 -14.40
N ALA A 269 -7.20 -6.21 -15.55
CA ALA A 269 -7.94 -7.14 -16.40
C ALA A 269 -7.15 -8.43 -16.59
N VAL A 270 -7.81 -9.57 -16.35
CA VAL A 270 -7.29 -10.93 -16.57
C VAL A 270 -8.02 -11.53 -17.77
N HIS A 271 -7.25 -12.00 -18.76
CA HIS A 271 -7.75 -12.61 -19.97
C HIS A 271 -7.37 -14.09 -20.05
N ASP A 272 -8.32 -14.92 -20.40
CA ASP A 272 -8.14 -16.34 -20.68
C ASP A 272 -8.94 -16.78 -21.91
N GLU A 273 -8.94 -18.08 -22.23
CA GLU A 273 -9.66 -18.65 -23.39
C GLU A 273 -11.19 -18.43 -23.33
N ARG A 274 -11.74 -18.17 -22.15
CA ARG A 274 -13.18 -17.97 -21.93
C ARG A 274 -13.60 -16.50 -22.06
N GLY A 275 -12.65 -15.56 -21.91
CA GLY A 275 -12.95 -14.14 -21.97
C GLY A 275 -12.15 -13.29 -20.98
N THR A 276 -12.81 -12.32 -20.34
CA THR A 276 -12.17 -11.31 -19.50
C THR A 276 -12.81 -11.21 -18.13
N VAL A 277 -11.96 -11.05 -17.11
CA VAL A 277 -12.36 -10.63 -15.74
C VAL A 277 -11.65 -9.30 -15.46
N ALA A 278 -12.38 -8.19 -15.42
CA ALA A 278 -11.83 -6.86 -15.24
C ALA A 278 -12.35 -6.19 -13.97
N VAL A 279 -11.45 -5.59 -13.20
CA VAL A 279 -11.75 -4.82 -11.99
C VAL A 279 -11.33 -3.38 -12.21
N VAL A 280 -12.27 -2.45 -12.06
CA VAL A 280 -12.03 -1.00 -12.19
C VAL A 280 -12.21 -0.37 -10.82
N PHE A 281 -11.14 0.28 -10.32
CA PHE A 281 -11.10 0.90 -9.01
C PHE A 281 -11.44 2.39 -9.08
N PRO A 282 -12.16 2.93 -8.08
CA PRO A 282 -12.30 4.36 -7.87
C PRO A 282 -10.99 4.96 -7.35
N SER A 283 -10.95 6.32 -7.22
CA SER A 283 -9.87 6.97 -6.49
C SER A 283 -9.75 6.40 -5.06
N PRO A 284 -8.55 6.04 -4.59
CA PRO A 284 -8.35 5.38 -3.30
C PRO A 284 -8.79 6.24 -2.10
N TYR A 285 -8.82 7.57 -2.24
CA TYR A 285 -9.26 8.47 -1.16
C TYR A 285 -10.77 8.76 -1.17
N LEU A 286 -11.50 8.23 -2.14
CA LEU A 286 -12.96 8.37 -2.23
C LEU A 286 -13.64 7.19 -1.52
N LEU A 287 -13.81 7.33 -0.20
CA LEU A 287 -14.44 6.29 0.61
C LEU A 287 -15.88 5.99 0.14
N HIS A 288 -16.26 4.72 0.25
CA HIS A 288 -17.57 4.18 -0.18
C HIS A 288 -17.86 4.28 -1.69
N ALA A 289 -16.87 4.62 -2.51
CA ALA A 289 -16.99 4.49 -3.96
C ALA A 289 -16.83 3.03 -4.38
N ALA A 290 -17.80 2.51 -5.13
CA ALA A 290 -17.82 1.11 -5.45
C ALA A 290 -16.83 0.74 -6.56
N THR A 291 -15.95 -0.23 -6.30
CA THR A 291 -15.18 -0.94 -7.32
C THR A 291 -16.11 -1.75 -8.20
N VAL A 292 -15.84 -1.76 -9.50
CA VAL A 292 -16.67 -2.46 -10.50
C VAL A 292 -15.92 -3.69 -11.02
N LEU A 293 -16.47 -4.87 -10.77
CA LEU A 293 -16.05 -6.10 -11.45
C LEU A 293 -16.92 -6.34 -12.68
N THR A 294 -16.31 -6.56 -13.82
CA THR A 294 -16.97 -6.97 -15.07
C THR A 294 -16.40 -8.31 -15.52
N VAL A 295 -17.28 -9.26 -15.79
CA VAL A 295 -16.94 -10.57 -16.35
C VAL A 295 -17.60 -10.68 -17.72
N ALA A 296 -16.81 -10.78 -18.79
CA ALA A 296 -17.25 -10.98 -20.16
C ALA A 296 -16.84 -12.38 -20.61
N GLU A 297 -17.81 -13.20 -21.03
CA GLU A 297 -17.59 -14.59 -21.41
C GLU A 297 -18.29 -14.93 -22.74
N ALA A 298 -17.64 -15.78 -23.54
CA ALA A 298 -18.27 -16.34 -24.73
C ALA A 298 -19.43 -17.28 -24.33
N GLU A 299 -20.60 -17.11 -24.96
CA GLU A 299 -21.80 -17.90 -24.71
C GLU A 299 -22.59 -18.07 -26.01
N GLY A 300 -22.58 -19.28 -26.62
CA GLY A 300 -23.42 -19.63 -27.76
C GLY A 300 -23.28 -18.71 -28.99
N GLY A 301 -22.06 -18.23 -29.29
CA GLY A 301 -21.82 -17.29 -30.40
C GLY A 301 -22.04 -15.80 -30.04
N ALA A 302 -22.41 -15.51 -28.79
CA ALA A 302 -22.55 -14.17 -28.21
C ALA A 302 -21.54 -13.95 -27.09
N VAL A 303 -21.51 -12.73 -26.54
CA VAL A 303 -20.76 -12.40 -25.32
C VAL A 303 -21.74 -12.05 -24.23
N ARG A 304 -21.69 -12.81 -23.13
CA ARG A 304 -22.40 -12.48 -21.91
C ARG A 304 -21.52 -11.61 -21.04
N THR A 305 -22.06 -10.48 -20.59
CA THR A 305 -21.38 -9.59 -19.64
C THR A 305 -22.14 -9.54 -18.31
N THR A 306 -21.46 -9.85 -17.22
CA THR A 306 -21.97 -9.74 -15.85
C THR A 306 -21.19 -8.64 -15.12
N ARG A 307 -21.89 -7.76 -14.40
CA ARG A 307 -21.28 -6.72 -13.57
C ARG A 307 -21.62 -6.94 -12.11
N PHE A 308 -20.62 -6.77 -11.26
CA PHE A 308 -20.76 -6.80 -9.81
C PHE A 308 -20.24 -5.48 -9.22
N ARG A 309 -20.97 -4.95 -8.24
CA ARG A 309 -20.59 -3.77 -7.45
C ARG A 309 -20.96 -4.01 -6.01
N SER A 310 -20.15 -3.53 -5.08
CA SER A 310 -20.44 -3.54 -3.65
C SER A 310 -20.27 -2.15 -3.06
N THR A 311 -21.06 -1.82 -2.06
CA THR A 311 -20.92 -0.59 -1.27
C THR A 311 -20.11 -0.80 0.01
N ALA A 312 -19.62 -2.02 0.24
CA ALA A 312 -18.76 -2.30 1.38
C ALA A 312 -17.38 -1.68 1.16
N GLU A 313 -16.92 -0.94 2.16
CA GLU A 313 -15.66 -0.20 2.10
C GLU A 313 -14.46 -1.14 2.32
N ALA A 314 -13.48 -1.08 1.40
CA ALA A 314 -12.30 -1.95 1.42
C ALA A 314 -11.41 -1.70 2.64
N PHE A 315 -11.12 -0.45 2.97
CA PHE A 315 -10.34 -0.08 4.16
C PHE A 315 -11.05 -0.48 5.47
N GLU A 316 -12.38 -0.41 5.54
CA GLU A 316 -13.13 -0.85 6.72
C GLU A 316 -13.02 -2.37 6.91
N ARG A 317 -13.02 -3.13 5.82
CA ARG A 317 -12.82 -4.58 5.85
C ARG A 317 -11.38 -4.94 6.21
N GLU A 318 -10.41 -4.18 5.75
CA GLU A 318 -9.01 -4.32 6.13
C GLU A 318 -8.82 -4.07 7.64
N LEU A 319 -9.43 -3.00 8.18
CA LEU A 319 -9.41 -2.75 9.62
C LEU A 319 -10.08 -3.88 10.42
N ALA A 320 -11.18 -4.46 9.90
CA ALA A 320 -11.79 -5.62 10.55
C ALA A 320 -10.85 -6.84 10.57
N ALA A 321 -10.10 -7.08 9.48
CA ALA A 321 -9.08 -8.14 9.45
C ALA A 321 -7.91 -7.83 10.41
N PHE A 322 -7.51 -6.57 10.54
CA PHE A 322 -6.53 -6.17 11.54
C PHE A 322 -7.03 -6.41 12.97
N TYR A 323 -8.30 -6.12 13.25
CA TYR A 323 -8.93 -6.47 14.54
C TYR A 323 -8.83 -7.97 14.83
N GLU A 324 -9.12 -8.82 13.86
CA GLU A 324 -8.99 -10.28 14.00
C GLU A 324 -7.52 -10.70 14.24
N LEU A 325 -6.56 -10.09 13.55
CA LEU A 325 -5.13 -10.33 13.82
C LEU A 325 -4.77 -10.01 15.28
N VAL A 326 -5.25 -8.88 15.81
CA VAL A 326 -4.94 -8.44 17.19
C VAL A 326 -5.57 -9.36 18.22
N THR A 327 -6.84 -9.72 18.05
CA THR A 327 -7.65 -10.38 19.06
C THR A 327 -7.57 -11.90 19.01
N THR A 328 -7.38 -12.49 17.83
CA THR A 328 -7.40 -13.95 17.63
C THR A 328 -6.09 -14.50 17.06
N GLY A 329 -5.21 -13.65 16.54
CA GLY A 329 -4.01 -14.06 15.82
C GLY A 329 -4.29 -14.53 14.38
N ALA A 330 -5.49 -14.31 13.84
CA ALA A 330 -5.81 -14.69 12.47
C ALA A 330 -4.89 -13.96 11.47
N PRO A 331 -4.30 -14.67 10.48
CA PRO A 331 -3.40 -14.05 9.52
C PRO A 331 -4.15 -13.06 8.61
N PRO A 332 -3.58 -11.88 8.32
CA PRO A 332 -4.15 -10.95 7.35
C PRO A 332 -3.96 -11.44 5.91
N ALA A 333 -4.60 -10.77 4.95
CA ALA A 333 -4.42 -11.08 3.52
C ALA A 333 -3.01 -10.70 3.00
N SER A 334 -2.32 -9.82 3.70
CA SER A 334 -0.95 -9.39 3.37
C SER A 334 -0.17 -9.07 4.65
N GLY A 335 1.10 -9.37 4.62
CA GLY A 335 2.02 -9.17 5.75
C GLY A 335 3.45 -8.97 5.28
N VAL A 336 4.39 -9.44 6.08
CA VAL A 336 5.83 -9.26 5.83
C VAL A 336 6.28 -9.98 4.54
N ALA A 337 5.76 -11.17 4.27
CA ALA A 337 6.14 -11.95 3.08
C ALA A 337 5.79 -11.20 1.79
N GLU A 338 4.59 -10.64 1.71
CA GLU A 338 4.10 -9.87 0.56
C GLU A 338 4.91 -8.57 0.40
N GLY A 339 5.20 -7.85 1.49
CA GLY A 339 6.04 -6.66 1.45
C GLY A 339 7.47 -6.95 0.98
N ARG A 340 8.04 -8.09 1.34
CA ARG A 340 9.35 -8.55 0.83
C ARG A 340 9.29 -8.89 -0.66
N ALA A 341 8.23 -9.57 -1.10
CA ALA A 341 8.01 -9.89 -2.52
C ALA A 341 7.90 -8.61 -3.38
N ASP A 342 7.26 -7.56 -2.85
CA ASP A 342 7.18 -6.25 -3.52
C ASP A 342 8.57 -5.62 -3.69
N ILE A 343 9.41 -5.63 -2.65
CA ILE A 343 10.77 -5.12 -2.72
C ILE A 343 11.56 -5.86 -3.81
N VAL A 344 11.51 -7.21 -3.82
CA VAL A 344 12.19 -8.05 -4.81
C VAL A 344 11.72 -7.71 -6.23
N THR A 345 10.40 -7.62 -6.44
CA THR A 345 9.83 -7.31 -7.76
C THR A 345 10.21 -5.89 -8.21
N CYS A 346 10.12 -4.90 -7.34
CA CYS A 346 10.49 -3.52 -7.65
C CYS A 346 11.99 -3.37 -7.95
N GLN A 347 12.85 -4.06 -7.20
CA GLN A 347 14.29 -4.14 -7.49
C GLN A 347 14.58 -4.82 -8.84
N ALA A 348 13.83 -5.86 -9.21
CA ALA A 348 13.95 -6.51 -10.51
C ALA A 348 13.56 -5.57 -11.67
N VAL A 349 12.54 -4.72 -11.48
CA VAL A 349 12.17 -3.68 -12.46
C VAL A 349 13.31 -2.66 -12.62
N VAL A 350 13.88 -2.19 -11.53
CA VAL A 350 15.02 -1.24 -11.57
C VAL A 350 16.24 -1.88 -12.20
N ARG A 351 16.54 -3.16 -11.90
CA ARG A 351 17.63 -3.90 -12.53
C ARG A 351 17.44 -3.92 -14.06
N ARG A 352 16.24 -4.23 -14.53
CA ARG A 352 15.95 -4.25 -15.97
C ARG A 352 16.14 -2.88 -16.62
N LEU A 353 15.72 -1.80 -15.97
CA LEU A 353 15.94 -0.42 -16.43
C LEU A 353 17.43 -0.06 -16.45
N ALA A 354 18.18 -0.42 -15.41
CA ALA A 354 19.60 -0.15 -15.32
C ALA A 354 20.39 -0.88 -16.44
N GLU A 355 20.07 -2.16 -16.69
CA GLU A 355 20.65 -2.94 -17.81
C GLU A 355 20.41 -2.25 -19.16
N GLN A 356 19.15 -1.83 -19.43
CA GLN A 356 18.77 -1.20 -20.68
C GLN A 356 19.42 0.18 -20.91
N ARG A 357 19.74 0.90 -19.81
CA ARG A 357 20.35 2.23 -19.85
C ARG A 357 21.85 2.23 -19.66
N GLY A 358 22.46 1.08 -19.40
CA GLY A 358 23.88 0.98 -19.09
C GLY A 358 24.26 1.65 -17.77
N LEU A 359 23.34 1.68 -16.78
CA LEU A 359 23.60 2.23 -15.46
C LEU A 359 24.28 1.18 -14.57
N GLU A 360 25.19 1.65 -13.72
CA GLU A 360 25.83 0.79 -12.71
C GLU A 360 24.86 0.48 -11.58
N LEU A 361 24.40 -0.76 -11.55
CA LEU A 361 23.56 -1.29 -10.48
C LEU A 361 24.43 -1.76 -9.32
N GLY A 362 23.92 -1.61 -8.09
CA GLY A 362 24.59 -2.08 -6.86
C GLY A 362 23.58 -2.48 -5.80
N GLY A 363 24.01 -2.44 -4.53
CA GLY A 363 23.15 -2.71 -3.39
C GLY A 363 22.52 -4.11 -3.38
N GLU A 364 21.31 -4.20 -2.85
CA GLU A 364 20.54 -5.45 -2.80
C GLU A 364 20.08 -5.88 -4.19
N ALA A 365 19.70 -4.93 -5.06
CA ALA A 365 19.20 -5.21 -6.40
C ALA A 365 20.21 -5.92 -7.31
N LEU A 366 21.51 -5.88 -7.01
CA LEU A 366 22.53 -6.64 -7.72
C LEU A 366 22.52 -8.14 -7.38
N ARG A 367 22.01 -8.51 -6.20
CA ARG A 367 22.12 -9.87 -5.64
C ARG A 367 20.87 -10.73 -5.88
N GLY A 368 19.75 -10.11 -6.22
CA GLY A 368 18.43 -10.72 -6.36
C GLY A 368 18.11 -11.33 -7.74
#